data_b497ab61f8d36c76d7abeba896da551f
#
_entry.id   b497ab61f8d36c76d7abeba896da551f
#
_cell.length_a   1.000
_cell.length_b   1.000
_cell.length_c   1.000
_cell.angle_alpha   90.00
_cell.angle_beta   90.00
_cell.angle_gamma   90.00
#
_symmetry.space_group_name_H-M   'P 1'
#
loop_
_entity.id
_entity.type
_entity.pdbx_description
1 polymer ?
#
loop_
_entity_poly.entity_id
_entity_poly.type
_entity_poly.pdbx_seq_one_letter_code
_entity_poly.pdbx_strand_id
1 'polypeptide(L)'
;MALPDLIEIVPLDKPVRAEITVPGSKSITNRALILAALADGEVMLEGALWSEDTQIMVECLQELGFMVNVEPDANETCNRTITVYGDGGRVPPGGTEQQPMELFVGNAGTAARFLAAFVCLGKGVYRLHGVPRMHERPQAALFKALRELGYRVESPTDKLPAVIHGGGPKLGAKCQVSIEESSQFASALLLCAKQGGWEVKVVGENAEESPYVAMTSKLVEAFPHRGGKFQIEPDASSGSYFWGAGWLFQDRENYPINVAQWPGSSWQIDAQFTSYFPPPPSLSRNGQLGDSIMTAITLSPLMPNKVLFLDLGRLRVQECERVFALRTELTKCGAKVVEEGDTLTVCPSKLHGAEIETYNDHRMAMCFAVLGLKVPGIKIRNPACVKKTFPNFFQKLAAAPPNGLGAEIWEIKDGQRTRKLSGDEHFAD
;
A
#
# COMPACT_ATOMS: atom_id res chain seq x y z
N MET A 1 -6.48 -22.13 -0.97
CA MET A 1 -5.74 -22.74 -2.12
C MET A 1 -4.86 -21.67 -2.72
N ALA A 2 -3.58 -21.93 -2.99
CA ALA A 2 -2.67 -20.94 -3.56
C ALA A 2 -3.08 -20.56 -5.00
N LEU A 3 -2.87 -19.28 -5.37
CA LEU A 3 -3.04 -18.84 -6.75
C LEU A 3 -2.00 -19.52 -7.65
N PRO A 4 -2.35 -19.88 -8.90
CA PRO A 4 -1.40 -20.43 -9.87
C PRO A 4 -0.28 -19.44 -10.24
N ASP A 5 0.83 -19.94 -10.77
CA ASP A 5 1.96 -19.10 -11.19
C ASP A 5 1.63 -18.19 -12.38
N LEU A 6 0.70 -18.61 -13.24
CA LEU A 6 0.25 -17.87 -14.42
C LEU A 6 -1.25 -18.02 -14.58
N ILE A 7 -1.93 -16.89 -14.71
CA ILE A 7 -3.37 -16.84 -14.98
C ILE A 7 -3.67 -15.99 -16.22
N GLU A 8 -4.78 -16.29 -16.90
CA GLU A 8 -5.32 -15.47 -17.98
C GLU A 8 -6.65 -14.85 -17.56
N ILE A 9 -6.78 -13.54 -17.82
CA ILE A 9 -8.04 -12.82 -17.62
C ILE A 9 -8.79 -12.81 -18.95
N VAL A 10 -10.03 -13.28 -18.93
CA VAL A 10 -10.90 -13.25 -20.11
C VAL A 10 -11.71 -11.95 -20.10
N PRO A 11 -11.78 -11.23 -21.21
CA PRO A 11 -12.59 -10.02 -21.30
C PRO A 11 -14.06 -10.28 -20.95
N LEU A 12 -14.68 -9.30 -20.31
CA LEU A 12 -16.12 -9.33 -20.03
C LEU A 12 -16.89 -9.03 -21.32
N ASP A 13 -17.80 -9.91 -21.66
CA ASP A 13 -18.63 -9.77 -22.87
C ASP A 13 -19.73 -8.71 -22.74
N LYS A 14 -20.14 -8.42 -21.50
CA LYS A 14 -21.25 -7.53 -21.20
C LYS A 14 -20.92 -6.59 -20.04
N PRO A 15 -21.51 -5.38 -20.01
CA PRO A 15 -21.46 -4.52 -18.83
C PRO A 15 -22.01 -5.24 -17.60
N VAL A 16 -21.33 -5.11 -16.49
CA VAL A 16 -21.68 -5.72 -15.20
C VAL A 16 -22.10 -4.61 -14.24
N ARG A 17 -23.17 -4.83 -13.49
CA ARG A 17 -23.55 -3.96 -12.36
C ARG A 17 -23.05 -4.60 -11.07
N ALA A 18 -22.19 -3.91 -10.36
CA ALA A 18 -21.62 -4.41 -9.13
C ALA A 18 -21.32 -3.26 -8.15
N GLU A 19 -21.43 -3.54 -6.87
CA GLU A 19 -20.94 -2.69 -5.80
C GLU A 19 -19.90 -3.47 -5.01
N ILE A 20 -18.64 -3.11 -5.20
CA ILE A 20 -17.51 -3.88 -4.70
C ILE A 20 -17.04 -3.31 -3.36
N THR A 21 -17.02 -4.15 -2.33
CA THR A 21 -16.27 -3.85 -1.10
C THR A 21 -14.79 -4.06 -1.36
N VAL A 22 -13.95 -3.13 -0.89
CA VAL A 22 -12.50 -3.25 -0.92
C VAL A 22 -11.95 -3.29 0.49
N PRO A 23 -10.78 -3.89 0.72
CA PRO A 23 -10.18 -3.95 2.04
C PRO A 23 -9.91 -2.56 2.62
N GLY A 24 -9.75 -2.51 3.94
CA GLY A 24 -9.32 -1.30 4.64
C GLY A 24 -7.98 -0.77 4.14
N SER A 25 -7.77 0.53 4.28
CA SER A 25 -6.54 1.18 3.83
C SER A 25 -5.32 0.66 4.58
N LYS A 26 -4.37 0.06 3.85
CA LYS A 26 -3.08 -0.36 4.40
C LYS A 26 -2.35 0.78 5.08
N SER A 27 -2.33 1.94 4.44
CA SER A 27 -1.64 3.13 4.94
C SER A 27 -2.23 3.65 6.24
N ILE A 28 -3.55 3.57 6.40
CA ILE A 28 -4.24 3.95 7.63
C ILE A 28 -4.06 2.86 8.68
N THR A 29 -4.26 1.58 8.34
CA THR A 29 -4.12 0.45 9.26
C THR A 29 -2.76 0.44 9.96
N ASN A 30 -1.66 0.54 9.21
CA ASN A 30 -0.32 0.52 9.82
C ASN A 30 -0.05 1.74 10.72
N ARG A 31 -0.60 2.92 10.39
CA ARG A 31 -0.52 4.10 11.26
C ARG A 31 -1.34 3.93 12.53
N ALA A 32 -2.55 3.43 12.37
CA ALA A 32 -3.46 3.19 13.48
C ALA A 32 -2.93 2.14 14.45
N LEU A 33 -2.25 1.09 13.99
CA LEU A 33 -1.58 0.10 14.82
C LEU A 33 -0.50 0.72 15.72
N ILE A 34 0.35 1.60 15.18
CA ILE A 34 1.36 2.33 15.96
C ILE A 34 0.69 3.28 16.97
N LEU A 35 -0.33 4.03 16.54
CA LEU A 35 -1.04 4.96 17.43
C LEU A 35 -1.80 4.20 18.54
N ALA A 36 -2.36 3.03 18.24
CA ALA A 36 -3.04 2.19 19.20
C ALA A 36 -2.06 1.61 20.24
N ALA A 37 -0.88 1.18 19.83
CA ALA A 37 0.18 0.75 20.75
C ALA A 37 0.68 1.88 21.67
N LEU A 38 0.64 3.13 21.20
CA LEU A 38 1.00 4.32 21.98
C LEU A 38 -0.17 4.91 22.79
N ALA A 39 -1.39 4.44 22.61
CA ALA A 39 -2.56 4.94 23.32
C ALA A 39 -2.55 4.56 24.81
N ASP A 40 -3.35 5.26 25.62
CA ASP A 40 -3.60 4.94 27.03
C ASP A 40 -4.88 4.10 27.13
N GLY A 41 -4.72 2.78 27.00
CA GLY A 41 -5.82 1.82 27.08
C GLY A 41 -6.09 1.05 25.79
N GLU A 42 -7.27 0.40 25.75
CA GLU A 42 -7.70 -0.46 24.67
C GLU A 42 -8.19 0.37 23.45
N VAL A 43 -7.65 0.06 22.28
CA VAL A 43 -8.15 0.63 21.00
C VAL A 43 -8.56 -0.49 20.06
N MET A 44 -9.81 -0.43 19.61
CA MET A 44 -10.38 -1.34 18.63
C MET A 44 -10.36 -0.70 17.24
N LEU A 45 -9.62 -1.29 16.32
CA LEU A 45 -9.52 -0.89 14.91
C LEU A 45 -10.50 -1.72 14.09
N GLU A 46 -11.62 -1.13 13.66
CA GLU A 46 -12.64 -1.79 12.86
C GLU A 46 -12.33 -1.62 11.35
N GLY A 47 -12.52 -2.68 10.54
CA GLY A 47 -12.23 -2.67 9.10
C GLY A 47 -10.73 -2.62 8.76
N ALA A 48 -9.86 -3.01 9.67
CA ALA A 48 -8.42 -3.01 9.47
C ALA A 48 -8.00 -4.04 8.41
N LEU A 49 -7.18 -3.64 7.45
CA LEU A 49 -6.66 -4.56 6.43
C LEU A 49 -5.87 -5.70 7.09
N TRP A 50 -6.14 -6.93 6.65
CA TRP A 50 -5.38 -8.12 7.00
C TRP A 50 -4.64 -8.66 5.78
N SER A 51 -3.43 -8.20 5.58
CA SER A 51 -2.55 -8.55 4.47
C SER A 51 -1.14 -8.78 4.98
N GLU A 52 -0.25 -9.29 4.14
CA GLU A 52 1.14 -9.57 4.52
C GLU A 52 1.81 -8.37 5.25
N ASP A 53 1.66 -7.15 4.72
CA ASP A 53 2.29 -5.96 5.32
C ASP A 53 1.71 -5.61 6.72
N THR A 54 0.42 -5.83 6.95
CA THR A 54 -0.23 -5.50 8.23
C THR A 54 -0.09 -6.63 9.25
N GLN A 55 -0.06 -7.88 8.80
CA GLN A 55 0.27 -9.04 9.63
C GLN A 55 1.67 -8.89 10.23
N ILE A 56 2.67 -8.54 9.42
CA ILE A 56 4.04 -8.26 9.87
C ILE A 56 4.06 -7.16 10.95
N MET A 57 3.27 -6.09 10.79
CA MET A 57 3.20 -5.04 11.82
C MET A 57 2.62 -5.57 13.13
N VAL A 58 1.55 -6.37 13.06
CA VAL A 58 0.93 -7.00 14.25
C VAL A 58 1.91 -7.95 14.92
N GLU A 59 2.58 -8.83 14.16
CA GLU A 59 3.59 -9.75 14.66
C GLU A 59 4.72 -9.01 15.38
N CYS A 60 5.25 -7.93 14.79
CA CYS A 60 6.27 -7.11 15.42
C CYS A 60 5.78 -6.43 16.71
N LEU A 61 4.52 -5.98 16.77
CA LEU A 61 3.96 -5.43 18.02
C LEU A 61 3.81 -6.51 19.10
N GLN A 62 3.42 -7.74 18.73
CA GLN A 62 3.34 -8.87 19.64
C GLN A 62 4.73 -9.30 20.14
N GLU A 63 5.75 -9.35 19.26
CA GLU A 63 7.15 -9.60 19.64
C GLU A 63 7.68 -8.53 20.60
N LEU A 64 7.27 -7.27 20.41
CA LEU A 64 7.58 -6.18 21.34
C LEU A 64 6.84 -6.29 22.69
N GLY A 65 5.92 -7.25 22.84
CA GLY A 65 5.19 -7.51 24.07
C GLY A 65 3.84 -6.82 24.20
N PHE A 66 3.31 -6.22 23.14
CA PHE A 66 1.95 -5.71 23.15
C PHE A 66 0.92 -6.84 23.04
N MET A 67 -0.17 -6.73 23.78
CA MET A 67 -1.32 -7.62 23.59
C MET A 67 -2.11 -7.10 22.38
N VAL A 68 -2.29 -7.97 21.38
CA VAL A 68 -3.04 -7.68 20.16
C VAL A 68 -3.98 -8.83 19.85
N ASN A 69 -5.28 -8.57 19.86
CA ASN A 69 -6.32 -9.52 19.49
C ASN A 69 -6.79 -9.23 18.06
N VAL A 70 -6.99 -10.29 17.27
CA VAL A 70 -7.37 -10.19 15.87
C VAL A 70 -8.61 -11.06 15.64
N GLU A 71 -9.70 -10.43 15.19
CA GLU A 71 -10.98 -11.10 14.92
C GLU A 71 -11.39 -10.89 13.46
N PRO A 72 -11.99 -11.90 12.80
CA PRO A 72 -12.50 -11.75 11.44
C PRO A 72 -13.54 -10.63 11.33
N ASP A 73 -13.53 -9.90 10.21
CA ASP A 73 -14.60 -8.97 9.85
C ASP A 73 -15.72 -9.73 9.11
N ALA A 74 -16.98 -9.39 9.44
CA ALA A 74 -18.14 -10.08 8.86
C ALA A 74 -18.44 -9.64 7.42
N ASN A 75 -18.01 -8.45 7.01
CA ASN A 75 -18.39 -7.82 5.75
C ASN A 75 -17.32 -7.94 4.65
N GLU A 76 -16.04 -8.01 5.06
CA GLU A 76 -14.92 -8.10 4.12
C GLU A 76 -13.87 -9.09 4.62
N THR A 77 -13.67 -10.18 3.87
CA THR A 77 -12.80 -11.30 4.28
C THR A 77 -11.34 -10.90 4.44
N CYS A 78 -10.89 -9.83 3.78
CA CYS A 78 -9.56 -9.27 3.92
C CYS A 78 -9.45 -8.24 5.04
N ASN A 79 -10.51 -8.03 5.82
CA ASN A 79 -10.49 -7.15 6.97
C ASN A 79 -10.50 -7.94 8.28
N ARG A 80 -10.10 -7.23 9.35
CA ARG A 80 -10.18 -7.70 10.74
C ARG A 80 -10.63 -6.56 11.63
N THR A 81 -11.21 -6.92 12.76
CA THR A 81 -11.25 -6.08 13.94
C THR A 81 -9.99 -6.38 14.74
N ILE A 82 -9.11 -5.40 14.91
CA ILE A 82 -7.85 -5.55 15.62
C ILE A 82 -7.91 -4.72 16.89
N THR A 83 -7.83 -5.38 18.05
CA THR A 83 -7.80 -4.72 19.35
C THR A 83 -6.38 -4.70 19.87
N VAL A 84 -5.84 -3.50 20.10
CA VAL A 84 -4.51 -3.29 20.65
C VAL A 84 -4.63 -2.68 22.06
N TYR A 85 -3.92 -3.25 23.01
CA TYR A 85 -3.86 -2.75 24.38
C TYR A 85 -2.60 -1.88 24.54
N GLY A 86 -2.78 -0.57 24.39
CA GLY A 86 -1.71 0.42 24.53
C GLY A 86 -1.36 0.68 26.00
N ASP A 87 -0.13 1.10 26.26
CA ASP A 87 0.41 1.34 27.62
C ASP A 87 0.84 2.79 27.83
N GLY A 88 -0.01 3.75 27.42
CA GLY A 88 0.19 5.19 27.66
C GLY A 88 1.51 5.73 27.06
N GLY A 89 1.92 5.20 25.91
CA GLY A 89 3.17 5.59 25.24
C GLY A 89 4.42 4.84 25.70
N ARG A 90 4.29 3.92 26.65
CA ARG A 90 5.41 3.04 27.05
C ARG A 90 5.56 1.93 26.02
N VAL A 91 6.80 1.73 25.58
CA VAL A 91 7.17 0.59 24.74
C VAL A 91 7.88 -0.43 25.64
N PRO A 92 7.45 -1.70 25.66
CA PRO A 92 8.10 -2.73 26.44
C PRO A 92 9.61 -2.82 26.18
N PRO A 93 10.43 -3.26 27.17
CA PRO A 93 11.87 -3.32 27.01
C PRO A 93 12.28 -4.32 25.92
N GLY A 94 13.28 -3.93 25.11
CA GLY A 94 13.87 -4.77 24.08
C GLY A 94 14.95 -5.70 24.58
N GLY A 95 15.78 -6.18 23.62
CA GLY A 95 16.93 -7.05 23.91
C GLY A 95 18.12 -6.31 24.49
N THR A 96 19.25 -7.00 24.56
CA THR A 96 20.54 -6.47 25.01
C THR A 96 21.51 -6.30 23.84
N GLU A 97 22.70 -5.70 24.08
CA GLU A 97 23.73 -5.59 23.03
C GLU A 97 24.22 -6.98 22.56
N GLN A 98 24.26 -7.98 23.43
CA GLN A 98 24.68 -9.35 23.11
C GLN A 98 23.56 -10.14 22.43
N GLN A 99 22.30 -9.79 22.72
CA GLN A 99 21.12 -10.45 22.17
C GLN A 99 20.04 -9.40 21.87
N PRO A 100 20.15 -8.69 20.73
CA PRO A 100 19.13 -7.75 20.29
C PRO A 100 17.79 -8.44 20.09
N MET A 101 16.69 -7.73 20.31
CA MET A 101 15.37 -8.21 19.95
C MET A 101 15.22 -8.15 18.43
N GLU A 102 14.98 -9.29 17.80
CA GLU A 102 14.83 -9.39 16.34
C GLU A 102 13.42 -8.98 15.90
N LEU A 103 13.33 -8.05 14.95
CA LEU A 103 12.08 -7.64 14.35
C LEU A 103 12.17 -7.86 12.82
N PHE A 104 11.50 -8.89 12.36
CA PHE A 104 11.45 -9.23 10.94
C PHE A 104 10.35 -8.44 10.24
N VAL A 105 10.72 -7.51 9.37
CA VAL A 105 9.78 -6.62 8.66
C VAL A 105 9.47 -7.07 7.22
N GLY A 106 9.89 -8.26 6.81
CA GLY A 106 9.62 -8.80 5.48
C GLY A 106 10.00 -7.82 4.36
N ASN A 107 9.04 -7.52 3.47
CA ASN A 107 9.13 -6.42 2.50
C ASN A 107 8.15 -5.27 2.82
N ALA A 108 7.67 -5.19 4.07
CA ALA A 108 6.71 -4.18 4.53
C ALA A 108 7.41 -2.85 4.83
N GLY A 109 7.40 -1.94 3.85
CA GLY A 109 8.08 -0.64 3.96
C GLY A 109 7.57 0.23 5.11
N THR A 110 6.27 0.22 5.38
CA THR A 110 5.67 0.95 6.51
C THR A 110 6.12 0.37 7.85
N ALA A 111 6.13 -0.95 8.01
CA ALA A 111 6.61 -1.60 9.23
C ALA A 111 8.08 -1.24 9.49
N ALA A 112 8.95 -1.36 8.48
CA ALA A 112 10.37 -1.04 8.60
C ALA A 112 10.62 0.38 9.11
N ARG A 113 9.88 1.38 8.58
CA ARG A 113 10.08 2.79 8.94
C ARG A 113 9.40 3.15 10.25
N PHE A 114 8.17 2.72 10.44
CA PHE A 114 7.41 3.07 11.64
C PHE A 114 8.01 2.44 12.89
N LEU A 115 8.38 1.17 12.82
CA LEU A 115 9.04 0.49 13.93
C LEU A 115 10.42 1.08 14.24
N ALA A 116 11.18 1.56 13.24
CA ALA A 116 12.48 2.20 13.50
C ALA A 116 12.35 3.43 14.42
N ALA A 117 11.32 4.26 14.24
CA ALA A 117 11.04 5.37 15.13
C ALA A 117 10.40 4.91 16.45
N PHE A 118 9.49 3.94 16.40
CA PHE A 118 8.74 3.44 17.55
C PHE A 118 9.63 2.82 18.62
N VAL A 119 10.58 1.97 18.22
CA VAL A 119 11.48 1.30 19.18
C VAL A 119 12.47 2.25 19.87
N CYS A 120 12.67 3.46 19.32
CA CYS A 120 13.43 4.50 20.00
C CYS A 120 12.80 4.92 21.34
N LEU A 121 11.48 4.81 21.48
CA LEU A 121 10.72 5.11 22.70
C LEU A 121 10.87 4.03 23.78
N GLY A 122 11.29 2.83 23.39
CA GLY A 122 11.58 1.73 24.31
C GLY A 122 12.95 1.86 24.98
N LYS A 123 13.28 0.85 25.80
CA LYS A 123 14.60 0.68 26.41
C LYS A 123 15.15 -0.67 25.99
N GLY A 124 16.35 -0.70 25.40
CA GLY A 124 16.98 -1.93 24.94
C GLY A 124 17.48 -1.83 23.51
N VAL A 125 17.86 -2.96 22.94
CA VAL A 125 18.47 -3.06 21.64
C VAL A 125 17.57 -3.87 20.71
N TYR A 126 17.29 -3.32 19.54
CA TYR A 126 16.37 -3.88 18.54
C TYR A 126 17.09 -4.02 17.21
N ARG A 127 16.97 -5.18 16.58
CA ARG A 127 17.50 -5.40 15.24
C ARG A 127 16.37 -5.55 14.23
N LEU A 128 16.28 -4.59 13.33
CA LEU A 128 15.31 -4.61 12.22
C LEU A 128 15.97 -5.24 11.01
N HIS A 129 15.31 -6.24 10.42
CA HIS A 129 15.76 -6.89 9.19
C HIS A 129 14.57 -7.38 8.37
N GLY A 130 14.80 -7.69 7.09
CA GLY A 130 13.75 -8.15 6.20
C GLY A 130 14.29 -9.03 5.09
N VAL A 131 13.52 -9.18 4.02
CA VAL A 131 13.97 -9.89 2.81
C VAL A 131 15.02 -9.06 2.03
N PRO A 132 15.81 -9.67 1.12
CA PRO A 132 16.88 -8.96 0.39
C PRO A 132 16.42 -7.64 -0.25
N ARG A 133 15.25 -7.60 -0.87
CA ARG A 133 14.71 -6.36 -1.47
C ARG A 133 14.51 -5.25 -0.44
N MET A 134 14.10 -5.55 0.78
CA MET A 134 13.95 -4.55 1.85
C MET A 134 15.31 -3.95 2.25
N HIS A 135 16.38 -4.73 2.16
CA HIS A 135 17.74 -4.26 2.43
C HIS A 135 18.29 -3.30 1.35
N GLU A 136 17.66 -3.24 0.19
CA GLU A 136 18.01 -2.29 -0.88
C GLU A 136 17.26 -0.95 -0.75
N ARG A 137 16.10 -0.96 -0.09
CA ARG A 137 15.22 0.20 0.02
C ARG A 137 15.80 1.29 0.92
N PRO A 138 15.58 2.60 0.59
CA PRO A 138 16.18 3.71 1.33
C PRO A 138 15.68 3.80 2.76
N GLN A 139 16.61 4.16 3.69
CA GLN A 139 16.37 4.44 5.10
C GLN A 139 17.19 5.63 5.62
N ALA A 140 18.16 6.11 4.84
CA ALA A 140 19.19 7.04 5.28
C ALA A 140 18.62 8.30 5.94
N ALA A 141 17.61 8.94 5.34
CA ALA A 141 17.04 10.17 5.88
C ALA A 141 16.35 9.94 7.25
N LEU A 142 15.70 8.78 7.46
CA LEU A 142 15.12 8.43 8.74
C LEU A 142 16.20 8.17 9.80
N PHE A 143 17.21 7.36 9.46
CA PHE A 143 18.29 7.03 10.41
C PHE A 143 19.09 8.27 10.82
N LYS A 144 19.32 9.19 9.87
CA LYS A 144 19.92 10.49 10.16
C LYS A 144 19.07 11.27 11.19
N ALA A 145 17.76 11.38 10.95
CA ALA A 145 16.85 12.09 11.87
C ALA A 145 16.82 11.45 13.26
N LEU A 146 16.81 10.11 13.37
CA LEU A 146 16.88 9.40 14.64
C LEU A 146 18.19 9.68 15.39
N ARG A 147 19.32 9.76 14.68
CA ARG A 147 20.63 10.15 15.28
C ARG A 147 20.64 11.61 15.73
N GLU A 148 20.00 12.52 14.98
CA GLU A 148 19.83 13.93 15.37
C GLU A 148 19.00 14.04 16.65
N LEU A 149 17.98 13.19 16.84
CA LEU A 149 17.24 13.08 18.11
C LEU A 149 18.06 12.48 19.25
N GLY A 150 19.29 12.02 18.98
CA GLY A 150 20.23 11.48 19.97
C GLY A 150 20.09 9.98 20.20
N TYR A 151 19.44 9.23 19.31
CA TYR A 151 19.44 7.77 19.37
C TYR A 151 20.63 7.18 18.62
N ARG A 152 21.16 6.07 19.14
CA ARG A 152 22.20 5.29 18.44
C ARG A 152 21.55 4.36 17.43
N VAL A 153 21.90 4.52 16.16
CA VAL A 153 21.46 3.67 15.06
C VAL A 153 22.69 3.15 14.32
N GLU A 154 22.87 1.84 14.34
CA GLU A 154 23.97 1.14 13.69
C GLU A 154 23.47 0.53 12.38
N SER A 155 23.95 1.05 11.28
CA SER A 155 23.70 0.56 9.94
C SER A 155 24.87 1.00 9.05
N PRO A 156 25.72 0.08 8.58
CA PRO A 156 26.90 0.43 7.79
C PRO A 156 26.59 1.10 6.44
N THR A 157 25.40 0.85 5.91
CA THR A 157 24.97 1.33 4.58
C THR A 157 23.80 2.31 4.66
N ASP A 158 23.38 2.70 5.87
CA ASP A 158 22.15 3.44 6.14
C ASP A 158 20.89 2.80 5.54
N LYS A 159 20.89 1.47 5.47
CA LYS A 159 19.78 0.60 5.07
C LYS A 159 19.57 -0.51 6.09
N LEU A 160 18.58 -1.37 5.90
CA LEU A 160 18.46 -2.59 6.69
C LEU A 160 19.50 -3.65 6.24
N PRO A 161 19.95 -4.55 7.11
CA PRO A 161 19.60 -4.63 8.53
C PRO A 161 20.21 -3.48 9.36
N ALA A 162 19.51 -3.06 10.41
CA ALA A 162 19.96 -2.01 11.31
C ALA A 162 19.72 -2.40 12.76
N VAL A 163 20.61 -1.96 13.66
CA VAL A 163 20.46 -2.09 15.10
C VAL A 163 20.14 -0.71 15.68
N ILE A 164 19.05 -0.63 16.42
CA ILE A 164 18.54 0.59 17.02
C ILE A 164 18.55 0.45 18.54
N HIS A 165 19.22 1.39 19.21
CA HIS A 165 19.27 1.44 20.67
C HIS A 165 18.19 2.39 21.17
N GLY A 166 17.14 1.82 21.76
CA GLY A 166 16.08 2.58 22.41
C GLY A 166 16.59 3.27 23.68
N GLY A 167 16.22 4.53 23.82
CA GLY A 167 16.63 5.36 24.95
C GLY A 167 15.46 6.02 25.69
N GLY A 168 14.23 5.66 25.32
CA GLY A 168 13.02 6.31 25.81
C GLY A 168 12.80 7.71 25.22
N PRO A 169 11.77 8.44 25.69
CA PRO A 169 11.48 9.80 25.26
C PRO A 169 12.66 10.76 25.47
N LYS A 170 12.85 11.70 24.52
CA LYS A 170 13.88 12.75 24.58
C LYS A 170 13.23 14.11 24.39
N LEU A 171 12.71 14.66 25.48
CA LEU A 171 11.92 15.89 25.47
C LEU A 171 12.70 17.07 24.89
N GLY A 172 12.09 17.77 23.93
CA GLY A 172 12.67 18.92 23.24
C GLY A 172 13.77 18.59 22.23
N ALA A 173 14.06 17.31 21.98
CA ALA A 173 14.98 16.92 20.92
C ALA A 173 14.42 17.31 19.55
N LYS A 174 15.30 17.76 18.66
CA LYS A 174 14.92 18.28 17.33
C LYS A 174 15.58 17.47 16.24
N CYS A 175 14.85 17.25 15.16
CA CYS A 175 15.41 16.65 13.96
C CYS A 175 14.82 17.26 12.69
N GLN A 176 15.52 17.03 11.58
CA GLN A 176 15.06 17.36 10.26
C GLN A 176 15.02 16.09 9.39
N VAL A 177 13.92 15.88 8.66
CA VAL A 177 13.75 14.71 7.80
C VAL A 177 13.32 15.11 6.39
N SER A 178 14.06 14.62 5.38
CA SER A 178 13.68 14.76 3.97
C SER A 178 12.66 13.69 3.57
N ILE A 179 11.69 14.11 2.75
CA ILE A 179 10.68 13.22 2.17
C ILE A 179 10.93 12.94 0.68
N GLU A 180 12.05 13.33 0.12
CA GLU A 180 12.34 13.16 -1.32
C GLU A 180 12.27 11.70 -1.76
N GLU A 181 12.90 10.78 -1.02
CA GLU A 181 12.85 9.35 -1.30
C GLU A 181 11.58 8.68 -0.77
N SER A 182 11.08 9.13 0.39
CA SER A 182 9.88 8.53 1.01
C SER A 182 9.25 9.43 2.08
N SER A 183 7.95 9.72 1.92
CA SER A 183 7.16 10.39 2.95
C SER A 183 6.93 9.53 4.21
N GLN A 184 7.20 8.22 4.15
CA GLN A 184 7.11 7.32 5.31
C GLN A 184 8.14 7.67 6.39
N PHE A 185 9.26 8.32 6.05
CA PHE A 185 10.25 8.77 7.03
C PHE A 185 9.66 9.84 7.97
N ALA A 186 9.01 10.85 7.39
CA ALA A 186 8.31 11.85 8.18
C ALA A 186 7.15 11.25 8.96
N SER A 187 6.35 10.38 8.33
CA SER A 187 5.24 9.70 8.99
C SER A 187 5.70 8.92 10.22
N ALA A 188 6.81 8.18 10.13
CA ALA A 188 7.38 7.42 11.25
C ALA A 188 7.68 8.29 12.47
N LEU A 189 8.31 9.44 12.23
CA LEU A 189 8.67 10.38 13.29
C LEU A 189 7.43 11.08 13.86
N LEU A 190 6.49 11.52 13.01
CA LEU A 190 5.27 12.23 13.44
C LEU A 190 4.34 11.34 14.27
N LEU A 191 4.22 10.05 13.95
CA LEU A 191 3.45 9.10 14.74
C LEU A 191 3.97 8.99 16.20
N CYS A 192 5.29 9.10 16.38
CA CYS A 192 5.96 8.94 17.65
C CYS A 192 6.28 10.27 18.35
N ALA A 193 6.21 11.40 17.64
CA ALA A 193 6.72 12.69 18.09
C ALA A 193 6.12 13.15 19.44
N LYS A 194 4.80 12.98 19.61
CA LYS A 194 4.11 13.38 20.85
C LYS A 194 4.65 12.61 22.06
N GLN A 195 4.79 11.29 21.95
CA GLN A 195 5.29 10.46 23.04
C GLN A 195 6.80 10.60 23.24
N GLY A 196 7.54 10.83 22.14
CA GLY A 196 8.98 11.08 22.20
C GLY A 196 9.35 12.45 22.70
N GLY A 197 8.41 13.40 22.68
CA GLY A 197 8.67 14.82 22.98
C GLY A 197 9.54 15.47 21.92
N TRP A 198 9.44 15.03 20.66
CA TRP A 198 10.31 15.49 19.56
C TRP A 198 9.71 16.65 18.78
N GLU A 199 10.58 17.57 18.35
CA GLU A 199 10.26 18.58 17.36
C GLU A 199 10.77 18.13 15.98
N VAL A 200 9.86 17.75 15.10
CA VAL A 200 10.18 17.20 13.77
C VAL A 200 9.95 18.24 12.70
N LYS A 201 11.02 18.63 12.00
CA LYS A 201 10.94 19.49 10.82
C LYS A 201 10.98 18.63 9.55
N VAL A 202 9.88 18.63 8.80
CA VAL A 202 9.81 17.94 7.51
C VAL A 202 10.32 18.88 6.42
N VAL A 203 11.20 18.38 5.53
CA VAL A 203 11.78 19.15 4.43
C VAL A 203 11.68 18.39 3.12
N GLY A 204 11.70 19.12 2.01
CA GLY A 204 11.54 18.63 0.65
C GLY A 204 10.57 19.54 -0.11
N GLU A 205 10.41 19.30 -1.39
CA GLU A 205 9.47 20.07 -2.20
C GLU A 205 8.02 19.80 -1.72
N ASN A 206 7.29 20.84 -1.35
CA ASN A 206 5.93 20.78 -0.79
C ASN A 206 5.80 19.79 0.39
N ALA A 207 6.79 19.78 1.28
CA ALA A 207 6.91 18.75 2.33
C ALA A 207 5.70 18.70 3.27
N GLU A 208 5.19 19.86 3.69
CA GLU A 208 4.04 19.92 4.62
C GLU A 208 2.71 19.56 3.93
N GLU A 209 2.61 19.79 2.63
CA GLU A 209 1.44 19.46 1.81
C GLU A 209 1.52 18.04 1.22
N SER A 210 2.61 17.31 1.47
CA SER A 210 2.72 15.92 1.01
C SER A 210 1.55 15.08 1.52
N PRO A 211 0.78 14.43 0.65
CA PRO A 211 -0.49 13.77 1.02
C PRO A 211 -0.36 12.77 2.17
N TYR A 212 0.75 12.01 2.22
CA TYR A 212 0.96 11.02 3.29
C TYR A 212 1.47 11.65 4.60
N VAL A 213 2.12 12.81 4.55
CA VAL A 213 2.46 13.59 5.75
C VAL A 213 1.19 14.19 6.32
N ALA A 214 0.37 14.83 5.47
CA ALA A 214 -0.92 15.37 5.85
C ALA A 214 -1.88 14.30 6.41
N MET A 215 -1.96 13.12 5.76
CA MET A 215 -2.69 11.95 6.28
C MET A 215 -2.24 11.60 7.70
N THR A 216 -0.92 11.52 7.93
CA THR A 216 -0.38 11.14 9.24
C THR A 216 -0.76 12.16 10.31
N SER A 217 -0.60 13.46 10.04
CA SER A 217 -0.95 14.52 10.98
C SER A 217 -2.44 14.51 11.34
N LYS A 218 -3.32 14.38 10.34
CA LYS A 218 -4.77 14.29 10.55
C LYS A 218 -5.16 13.03 11.35
N LEU A 219 -4.51 11.89 11.08
CA LEU A 219 -4.76 10.67 11.84
C LEU A 219 -4.30 10.81 13.30
N VAL A 220 -3.13 11.36 13.57
CA VAL A 220 -2.66 11.63 14.93
C VAL A 220 -3.63 12.53 15.68
N GLU A 221 -4.21 13.53 15.04
CA GLU A 221 -5.18 14.45 15.64
C GLU A 221 -6.52 13.78 15.93
N ALA A 222 -7.03 12.96 14.99
CA ALA A 222 -8.34 12.33 15.08
C ALA A 222 -8.35 11.02 15.92
N PHE A 223 -7.20 10.48 16.29
CA PHE A 223 -7.09 9.16 16.89
C PHE A 223 -7.55 9.13 18.36
N PRO A 224 -8.22 8.05 18.82
CA PRO A 224 -8.67 7.91 20.21
C PRO A 224 -7.52 7.54 21.16
N HIS A 225 -6.67 8.49 21.50
CA HIS A 225 -5.45 8.29 22.30
C HIS A 225 -5.69 7.78 23.74
N ARG A 226 -6.93 7.77 24.23
CA ARG A 226 -7.30 7.27 25.55
C ARG A 226 -8.13 6.00 25.50
N GLY A 227 -8.00 5.24 24.42
CA GLY A 227 -8.83 4.08 24.16
C GLY A 227 -10.13 4.40 23.41
N GLY A 228 -10.74 3.36 22.87
CA GLY A 228 -12.01 3.45 22.14
C GLY A 228 -11.95 2.79 20.76
N LYS A 229 -12.87 3.17 19.89
CA LYS A 229 -13.00 2.62 18.53
C LYS A 229 -12.46 3.57 17.49
N PHE A 230 -11.81 3.00 16.46
CA PHE A 230 -11.35 3.74 15.30
C PHE A 230 -11.71 2.97 14.02
N GLN A 231 -12.49 3.61 13.14
CA GLN A 231 -12.88 3.02 11.87
C GLN A 231 -11.79 3.26 10.81
N ILE A 232 -11.28 2.18 10.22
CA ILE A 232 -10.38 2.24 9.06
C ILE A 232 -11.25 2.40 7.81
N GLU A 233 -10.95 3.41 7.00
CA GLU A 233 -11.61 3.61 5.71
C GLU A 233 -11.18 2.55 4.70
N PRO A 234 -12.04 2.20 3.70
CA PRO A 234 -11.65 1.42 2.55
C PRO A 234 -10.44 2.01 1.83
N ASP A 235 -9.59 1.16 1.26
CA ASP A 235 -8.39 1.59 0.55
C ASP A 235 -8.74 2.20 -0.81
N ALA A 236 -8.53 3.50 -0.96
CA ALA A 236 -8.84 4.21 -2.19
C ALA A 236 -7.94 3.79 -3.37
N SER A 237 -6.68 3.44 -3.11
CA SER A 237 -5.82 2.89 -4.16
C SER A 237 -6.35 1.57 -4.68
N SER A 238 -6.83 0.69 -3.79
CA SER A 238 -7.44 -0.60 -4.16
C SER A 238 -8.78 -0.40 -4.87
N GLY A 239 -9.57 0.57 -4.45
CA GLY A 239 -10.82 0.91 -5.12
C GLY A 239 -10.65 1.45 -6.52
N SER A 240 -9.50 2.06 -6.83
CA SER A 240 -9.20 2.61 -8.17
C SER A 240 -9.29 1.55 -9.28
N TYR A 241 -8.98 0.29 -8.98
CA TYR A 241 -9.09 -0.81 -9.94
C TYR A 241 -10.52 -1.02 -10.39
N PHE A 242 -11.46 -0.98 -9.47
CA PHE A 242 -12.89 -1.19 -9.75
C PHE A 242 -13.55 0.05 -10.37
N TRP A 243 -13.13 1.27 -9.97
CA TRP A 243 -13.52 2.48 -10.70
C TRP A 243 -13.01 2.49 -12.13
N GLY A 244 -11.76 2.04 -12.35
CA GLY A 244 -11.18 1.84 -13.68
C GLY A 244 -11.95 0.80 -14.50
N ALA A 245 -12.31 -0.33 -13.87
CA ALA A 245 -13.17 -1.33 -14.51
C ALA A 245 -14.57 -0.76 -14.85
N GLY A 246 -15.16 0.02 -13.96
CA GLY A 246 -16.42 0.72 -14.20
C GLY A 246 -16.36 1.60 -15.44
N TRP A 247 -15.29 2.37 -15.58
CA TRP A 247 -15.08 3.20 -16.77
C TRP A 247 -14.94 2.37 -18.08
N LEU A 248 -14.30 1.22 -18.05
CA LEU A 248 -14.16 0.36 -19.24
C LEU A 248 -15.50 -0.11 -19.80
N PHE A 249 -16.53 -0.21 -18.97
CA PHE A 249 -17.84 -0.76 -19.30
C PHE A 249 -18.99 0.24 -19.09
N GLN A 250 -18.67 1.54 -18.90
CA GLN A 250 -19.70 2.56 -18.70
C GLN A 250 -20.61 2.65 -19.95
N ASP A 251 -21.91 2.62 -19.73
CA ASP A 251 -22.88 3.11 -20.67
C ASP A 251 -23.15 4.60 -20.35
N ARG A 252 -23.31 5.44 -21.34
CA ARG A 252 -23.15 6.91 -21.39
C ARG A 252 -23.54 7.76 -20.16
N GLU A 253 -24.22 7.21 -19.14
CA GLU A 253 -24.71 7.97 -17.99
C GLU A 253 -24.53 7.30 -16.60
N ASN A 254 -24.07 6.04 -16.52
CA ASN A 254 -23.88 5.35 -15.24
C ASN A 254 -22.59 4.52 -15.22
N TYR A 255 -21.80 4.66 -14.15
CA TYR A 255 -20.74 3.70 -13.86
C TYR A 255 -21.38 2.40 -13.34
N PRO A 256 -21.31 1.29 -14.09
CA PRO A 256 -21.98 0.06 -13.70
C PRO A 256 -21.30 -0.63 -12.51
N ILE A 257 -20.06 -0.26 -12.23
CA ILE A 257 -19.24 -0.81 -11.15
C ILE A 257 -18.87 0.33 -10.20
N ASN A 258 -19.26 0.20 -8.94
CA ASN A 258 -19.00 1.16 -7.89
C ASN A 258 -18.18 0.51 -6.77
N VAL A 259 -17.54 1.32 -5.94
CA VAL A 259 -16.87 0.90 -4.72
C VAL A 259 -17.70 1.34 -3.52
N ALA A 260 -18.08 0.37 -2.67
CA ALA A 260 -18.86 0.62 -1.48
C ALA A 260 -18.09 1.50 -0.48
N GLN A 261 -18.80 2.37 0.21
CA GLN A 261 -18.24 3.22 1.27
C GLN A 261 -16.98 4.00 0.85
N TRP A 262 -16.97 4.53 -0.37
CA TRP A 262 -15.83 5.30 -0.89
C TRP A 262 -15.36 6.37 0.12
N PRO A 263 -14.03 6.50 0.38
CA PRO A 263 -13.53 7.38 1.43
C PRO A 263 -13.91 8.85 1.24
N GLY A 264 -14.42 9.48 2.30
CA GLY A 264 -14.85 10.88 2.32
C GLY A 264 -14.06 11.80 3.25
N SER A 265 -13.12 11.25 4.06
CA SER A 265 -12.37 12.03 5.06
C SER A 265 -11.35 12.99 4.47
N SER A 266 -11.00 12.85 3.21
CA SER A 266 -9.85 13.50 2.55
C SER A 266 -8.46 13.10 3.14
N TRP A 267 -8.38 11.98 3.85
CA TRP A 267 -7.10 11.46 4.33
C TRP A 267 -6.29 10.79 3.23
N GLN A 268 -6.98 10.10 2.31
CA GLN A 268 -6.37 9.37 1.20
C GLN A 268 -6.40 10.22 -0.07
N ILE A 269 -5.23 10.59 -0.61
CA ILE A 269 -5.15 11.31 -1.89
C ILE A 269 -5.81 10.52 -3.02
N ASP A 270 -5.68 9.19 -3.00
CA ASP A 270 -6.25 8.29 -4.00
C ASP A 270 -7.79 8.30 -4.03
N ALA A 271 -8.45 8.84 -2.98
CA ALA A 271 -9.89 9.07 -2.98
C ALA A 271 -10.33 10.07 -4.07
N GLN A 272 -9.41 10.89 -4.58
CA GLN A 272 -9.65 11.79 -5.70
C GLN A 272 -9.68 11.07 -7.07
N PHE A 273 -9.44 9.77 -7.12
CA PHE A 273 -9.44 9.00 -8.36
C PHE A 273 -10.70 9.24 -9.19
N THR A 274 -11.86 9.23 -8.59
CA THR A 274 -13.15 9.48 -9.26
C THR A 274 -13.28 10.87 -9.86
N SER A 275 -12.51 11.85 -9.38
CA SER A 275 -12.48 13.22 -9.92
C SER A 275 -11.46 13.40 -11.05
N TYR A 276 -10.44 12.53 -11.09
CA TYR A 276 -9.35 12.62 -12.07
C TYR A 276 -9.33 11.45 -13.06
N PHE A 277 -10.32 10.58 -13.04
CA PHE A 277 -10.42 9.49 -14.00
C PHE A 277 -11.80 9.49 -14.68
N PRO A 278 -11.89 9.54 -16.02
CA PRO A 278 -10.78 9.46 -16.99
C PRO A 278 -9.81 10.64 -16.88
N PRO A 279 -8.48 10.40 -17.10
CA PRO A 279 -7.46 11.39 -16.81
C PRO A 279 -7.54 12.60 -17.76
N PRO A 280 -7.26 13.82 -17.25
CA PRO A 280 -7.04 15.01 -18.06
C PRO A 280 -5.77 14.84 -18.90
N PRO A 281 -5.46 15.80 -19.82
CA PRO A 281 -4.26 15.73 -20.68
C PRO A 281 -2.93 15.59 -19.92
N SER A 282 -2.87 16.03 -18.66
CA SER A 282 -1.76 15.79 -17.76
C SER A 282 -2.25 15.48 -16.34
N LEU A 283 -1.54 14.57 -15.64
CA LEU A 283 -1.92 14.09 -14.32
C LEU A 283 -0.67 13.90 -13.46
N SER A 284 -0.65 14.52 -12.28
CA SER A 284 0.45 14.46 -11.32
C SER A 284 0.19 13.42 -10.23
N ARG A 285 1.22 12.63 -9.90
CA ARG A 285 1.19 11.70 -8.77
C ARG A 285 1.17 12.43 -7.42
N ASN A 286 1.90 13.51 -7.30
CA ASN A 286 2.08 14.19 -6.01
C ASN A 286 0.89 15.08 -5.65
N GLY A 287 0.28 15.75 -6.64
CA GLY A 287 -0.77 16.73 -6.41
C GLY A 287 -2.20 16.23 -6.59
N GLN A 288 -2.39 15.15 -7.36
CA GLN A 288 -3.74 14.73 -7.78
C GLN A 288 -4.06 13.29 -7.42
N LEU A 289 -3.15 12.34 -7.71
CA LEU A 289 -3.29 10.93 -7.35
C LEU A 289 -2.03 10.43 -6.65
N GLY A 290 -2.19 9.47 -5.76
CA GLY A 290 -1.07 8.74 -5.17
C GLY A 290 -0.68 7.55 -6.06
N ASP A 291 -0.75 6.36 -5.47
CA ASP A 291 -0.39 5.13 -6.19
C ASP A 291 -1.47 4.66 -7.17
N SER A 292 -2.71 5.15 -7.06
CA SER A 292 -3.79 4.89 -8.04
C SER A 292 -3.50 5.46 -9.43
N ILE A 293 -2.49 6.33 -9.55
CA ILE A 293 -2.01 6.81 -10.85
C ILE A 293 -1.58 5.64 -11.77
N MET A 294 -1.12 4.50 -11.20
CA MET A 294 -0.77 3.31 -11.98
C MET A 294 -1.98 2.72 -12.71
N THR A 295 -3.16 2.73 -12.09
CA THR A 295 -4.43 2.35 -12.75
C THR A 295 -4.72 3.27 -13.92
N ALA A 296 -4.57 4.59 -13.74
CA ALA A 296 -4.79 5.57 -14.80
C ALA A 296 -3.79 5.39 -15.96
N ILE A 297 -2.50 5.18 -15.66
CA ILE A 297 -1.45 4.92 -16.67
C ILE A 297 -1.81 3.67 -17.50
N THR A 298 -2.18 2.58 -16.82
CA THR A 298 -2.42 1.27 -17.48
C THR A 298 -3.64 1.31 -18.39
N LEU A 299 -4.67 2.09 -18.06
CA LEU A 299 -5.89 2.21 -18.87
C LEU A 299 -5.82 3.30 -19.94
N SER A 300 -4.85 4.21 -19.86
CA SER A 300 -4.72 5.35 -20.78
C SER A 300 -4.50 5.00 -22.26
N PRO A 301 -3.90 3.85 -22.66
CA PRO A 301 -3.85 3.49 -24.08
C PRO A 301 -5.23 3.34 -24.74
N LEU A 302 -6.28 3.10 -23.96
CA LEU A 302 -7.67 2.99 -24.41
C LEU A 302 -8.40 4.34 -24.51
N MET A 303 -7.74 5.43 -24.08
CA MET A 303 -8.29 6.79 -24.17
C MET A 303 -8.19 7.36 -25.59
N PRO A 304 -9.05 8.35 -25.95
CA PRO A 304 -9.00 8.97 -27.26
C PRO A 304 -7.80 9.92 -27.46
N ASN A 305 -7.21 10.42 -26.38
CA ASN A 305 -6.12 11.38 -26.41
C ASN A 305 -4.92 10.88 -25.61
N LYS A 306 -3.72 11.39 -25.94
CA LYS A 306 -2.52 11.15 -25.16
C LYS A 306 -2.62 11.79 -23.78
N VAL A 307 -2.03 11.13 -22.76
CA VAL A 307 -1.95 11.61 -21.38
C VAL A 307 -0.49 11.70 -20.96
N LEU A 308 -0.10 12.80 -20.33
CA LEU A 308 1.20 13.00 -19.72
C LEU A 308 1.08 12.79 -18.20
N PHE A 309 1.81 11.82 -17.68
CA PHE A 309 1.91 11.53 -16.25
C PHE A 309 3.19 12.11 -15.67
N LEU A 310 3.06 12.84 -14.57
CA LEU A 310 4.10 13.64 -13.94
C LEU A 310 4.44 13.11 -12.52
N ASP A 311 5.60 13.51 -12.01
CA ASP A 311 6.05 13.28 -10.62
C ASP A 311 6.17 11.78 -10.26
N LEU A 312 6.62 10.96 -11.21
CA LEU A 312 6.69 9.52 -11.06
C LEU A 312 7.97 9.02 -10.34
N GLY A 313 8.89 9.90 -9.97
CA GLY A 313 10.20 9.55 -9.41
C GLY A 313 10.13 8.59 -8.22
N ARG A 314 9.17 8.80 -7.30
CA ARG A 314 8.98 7.90 -6.15
C ARG A 314 8.52 6.49 -6.51
N LEU A 315 7.88 6.30 -7.66
CA LEU A 315 7.49 4.97 -8.13
C LEU A 315 8.69 4.08 -8.48
N ARG A 316 9.86 4.68 -8.75
CA ARG A 316 11.08 3.96 -9.12
C ARG A 316 11.74 3.21 -7.95
N VAL A 317 11.52 3.67 -6.71
CA VAL A 317 12.18 3.16 -5.50
C VAL A 317 11.24 2.39 -4.56
N GLN A 318 10.08 1.98 -5.05
CA GLN A 318 9.10 1.22 -4.30
C GLN A 318 9.31 -0.31 -4.44
N GLU A 319 8.25 -1.09 -4.54
CA GLU A 319 8.29 -2.56 -4.60
C GLU A 319 9.13 -3.06 -5.78
N CYS A 320 9.00 -2.39 -6.92
CA CYS A 320 9.86 -2.53 -8.09
C CYS A 320 10.16 -1.15 -8.69
N GLU A 321 10.91 -1.09 -9.76
CA GLU A 321 11.02 0.12 -10.59
C GLU A 321 9.76 0.24 -11.45
N ARG A 322 8.71 0.84 -10.89
CA ARG A 322 7.35 0.84 -11.45
C ARG A 322 7.23 1.59 -12.78
N VAL A 323 8.01 2.64 -12.98
CA VAL A 323 7.95 3.43 -14.23
C VAL A 323 8.45 2.60 -15.40
N PHE A 324 9.60 1.95 -15.23
CA PHE A 324 10.14 0.99 -16.20
C PHE A 324 9.18 -0.19 -16.44
N ALA A 325 8.64 -0.77 -15.36
CA ALA A 325 7.72 -1.90 -15.43
C ALA A 325 6.45 -1.55 -16.23
N LEU A 326 5.80 -0.42 -15.91
CA LEU A 326 4.60 0.05 -16.62
C LEU A 326 4.89 0.29 -18.10
N ARG A 327 5.98 1.00 -18.43
CA ARG A 327 6.38 1.23 -19.83
C ARG A 327 6.62 -0.08 -20.56
N THR A 328 7.38 -1.00 -19.93
CA THR A 328 7.75 -2.27 -20.55
C THR A 328 6.53 -3.14 -20.81
N GLU A 329 5.67 -3.34 -19.80
CA GLU A 329 4.54 -4.24 -19.93
C GLU A 329 3.45 -3.65 -20.84
N LEU A 330 3.21 -2.35 -20.81
CA LEU A 330 2.30 -1.68 -21.76
C LEU A 330 2.83 -1.78 -23.19
N THR A 331 4.14 -1.64 -23.40
CA THR A 331 4.75 -1.78 -24.73
C THR A 331 4.62 -3.21 -25.26
N LYS A 332 4.76 -4.24 -24.40
CA LYS A 332 4.45 -5.63 -24.78
C LYS A 332 3.01 -5.81 -25.26
N CYS A 333 2.07 -5.03 -24.69
CA CYS A 333 0.67 -5.05 -25.11
C CYS A 333 0.40 -4.20 -26.36
N GLY A 334 1.42 -3.62 -27.01
CA GLY A 334 1.27 -2.78 -28.21
C GLY A 334 1.02 -1.30 -27.92
N ALA A 335 1.10 -0.84 -26.66
CA ALA A 335 0.94 0.56 -26.35
C ALA A 335 2.18 1.38 -26.74
N LYS A 336 1.93 2.61 -27.20
CA LYS A 336 2.99 3.60 -27.40
C LYS A 336 3.16 4.41 -26.12
N VAL A 337 4.28 4.14 -25.42
CA VAL A 337 4.64 4.80 -24.16
C VAL A 337 6.02 5.43 -24.30
N VAL A 338 6.15 6.70 -23.95
CA VAL A 338 7.42 7.43 -23.95
C VAL A 338 7.78 7.80 -22.52
N GLU A 339 8.98 7.41 -22.09
CA GLU A 339 9.55 7.74 -20.78
C GLU A 339 10.59 8.85 -20.96
N GLU A 340 10.43 9.94 -20.19
CA GLU A 340 11.37 11.05 -20.15
C GLU A 340 11.56 11.51 -18.70
N GLY A 341 12.72 11.17 -18.10
CA GLY A 341 12.95 11.43 -16.69
C GLY A 341 11.88 10.78 -15.82
N ASP A 342 11.25 11.55 -14.95
CA ASP A 342 10.19 11.09 -14.04
C ASP A 342 8.77 11.26 -14.61
N THR A 343 8.64 11.16 -15.93
CA THR A 343 7.36 11.27 -16.63
C THR A 343 7.10 10.09 -17.57
N LEU A 344 5.83 9.83 -17.83
CA LEU A 344 5.38 8.92 -18.88
C LEU A 344 4.33 9.61 -19.75
N THR A 345 4.55 9.61 -21.07
CA THR A 345 3.52 9.96 -22.05
C THR A 345 2.92 8.68 -22.62
N VAL A 346 1.63 8.48 -22.40
CA VAL A 346 0.88 7.32 -22.91
C VAL A 346 -0.03 7.78 -24.05
N CYS A 347 0.13 7.16 -25.23
CA CYS A 347 -0.65 7.50 -26.41
C CYS A 347 -1.78 6.49 -26.65
N PRO A 348 -2.90 6.91 -27.27
CA PRO A 348 -3.93 6.01 -27.77
C PRO A 348 -3.30 4.89 -28.60
N SER A 349 -3.67 3.64 -28.34
CA SER A 349 -3.03 2.48 -28.97
C SER A 349 -4.03 1.33 -29.16
N LYS A 350 -3.85 0.56 -30.23
CA LYS A 350 -4.56 -0.70 -30.40
C LYS A 350 -3.82 -1.80 -29.63
N LEU A 351 -4.42 -2.23 -28.53
CA LEU A 351 -3.81 -3.21 -27.63
C LEU A 351 -4.09 -4.65 -28.07
N HIS A 352 -3.19 -5.55 -27.66
CA HIS A 352 -3.30 -7.00 -27.77
C HIS A 352 -2.81 -7.67 -26.49
N GLY A 353 -3.08 -8.97 -26.36
CA GLY A 353 -2.66 -9.76 -25.21
C GLY A 353 -1.15 -9.94 -25.12
N ALA A 354 -0.67 -10.07 -23.89
CA ALA A 354 0.71 -10.39 -23.57
C ALA A 354 0.80 -11.10 -22.21
N GLU A 355 1.91 -11.76 -21.97
CA GLU A 355 2.28 -12.26 -20.65
C GLU A 355 2.95 -11.15 -19.87
N ILE A 356 2.30 -10.72 -18.79
CA ILE A 356 2.69 -9.60 -17.94
C ILE A 356 3.57 -10.11 -16.81
N GLU A 357 4.78 -9.60 -16.75
CA GLU A 357 5.64 -9.75 -15.58
C GLU A 357 5.18 -8.77 -14.49
N THR A 358 4.93 -9.29 -13.30
CA THR A 358 4.48 -8.45 -12.17
C THR A 358 5.61 -7.85 -11.36
N TYR A 359 6.84 -8.32 -11.56
CA TYR A 359 8.02 -7.89 -10.78
C TYR A 359 7.80 -8.05 -9.27
N ASN A 360 6.98 -9.05 -8.90
CA ASN A 360 6.51 -9.26 -7.53
C ASN A 360 5.83 -8.02 -6.90
N ASP A 361 5.16 -7.22 -7.73
CA ASP A 361 4.43 -6.02 -7.34
C ASP A 361 2.93 -6.21 -7.55
N HIS A 362 2.19 -6.15 -6.45
CA HIS A 362 0.74 -6.31 -6.42
C HIS A 362 0.00 -5.31 -7.32
N ARG A 363 0.50 -4.06 -7.46
CA ARG A 363 -0.15 -3.04 -8.30
C ARG A 363 0.01 -3.37 -9.78
N MET A 364 1.15 -3.90 -10.20
CA MET A 364 1.33 -4.39 -11.57
C MET A 364 0.31 -5.50 -11.88
N ALA A 365 0.19 -6.49 -10.98
CA ALA A 365 -0.78 -7.57 -11.16
C ALA A 365 -2.22 -7.05 -11.30
N MET A 366 -2.66 -6.17 -10.41
CA MET A 366 -4.04 -5.68 -10.35
C MET A 366 -4.38 -4.73 -11.51
N CYS A 367 -3.48 -3.79 -11.86
CA CYS A 367 -3.68 -2.88 -13.00
C CYS A 367 -3.85 -3.63 -14.32
N PHE A 368 -2.95 -4.59 -14.59
CA PHE A 368 -3.02 -5.36 -15.84
C PHE A 368 -4.15 -6.38 -15.84
N ALA A 369 -4.57 -6.90 -14.68
CA ALA A 369 -5.78 -7.70 -14.59
C ALA A 369 -7.03 -6.92 -14.99
N VAL A 370 -7.15 -5.65 -14.56
CA VAL A 370 -8.24 -4.75 -15.00
C VAL A 370 -8.16 -4.49 -16.49
N LEU A 371 -6.96 -4.27 -17.05
CA LEU A 371 -6.78 -4.14 -18.51
C LEU A 371 -7.27 -5.41 -19.23
N GLY A 372 -7.00 -6.59 -18.67
CA GLY A 372 -7.43 -7.89 -19.19
C GLY A 372 -8.95 -8.06 -19.27
N LEU A 373 -9.73 -7.33 -18.46
CA LEU A 373 -11.19 -7.32 -18.58
C LEU A 373 -11.69 -6.74 -19.94
N LYS A 374 -10.82 -6.02 -20.67
CA LYS A 374 -11.14 -5.42 -21.98
C LYS A 374 -10.27 -5.96 -23.11
N VAL A 375 -9.00 -6.25 -22.84
CA VAL A 375 -8.02 -6.68 -23.85
C VAL A 375 -7.84 -8.20 -23.76
N PRO A 376 -8.18 -8.96 -24.84
CA PRO A 376 -8.07 -10.41 -24.81
C PRO A 376 -6.60 -10.88 -24.77
N GLY A 377 -6.36 -11.99 -24.06
CA GLY A 377 -5.05 -12.64 -23.99
C GLY A 377 -4.06 -12.02 -23.02
N ILE A 378 -4.51 -11.17 -22.10
CA ILE A 378 -3.68 -10.71 -20.97
C ILE A 378 -3.51 -11.86 -19.98
N LYS A 379 -2.25 -12.22 -19.74
CA LYS A 379 -1.83 -13.24 -18.77
C LYS A 379 -0.99 -12.58 -17.69
N ILE A 380 -1.26 -12.94 -16.43
CA ILE A 380 -0.57 -12.36 -15.26
C ILE A 380 0.33 -13.42 -14.64
N ARG A 381 1.63 -13.17 -14.62
CA ARG A 381 2.62 -14.00 -13.92
C ARG A 381 2.68 -13.64 -12.44
N ASN A 382 2.81 -14.66 -11.57
CA ASN A 382 2.85 -14.48 -10.12
C ASN A 382 1.69 -13.63 -9.58
N PRO A 383 0.42 -13.98 -9.84
CA PRO A 383 -0.72 -13.21 -9.34
C PRO A 383 -0.82 -13.21 -7.81
N ALA A 384 -0.19 -14.16 -7.13
CA ALA A 384 -0.17 -14.26 -5.67
C ALA A 384 0.47 -13.06 -4.96
N CYS A 385 1.24 -12.23 -5.67
CA CYS A 385 1.81 -10.99 -5.11
C CYS A 385 0.75 -9.99 -4.62
N VAL A 386 -0.53 -10.14 -5.02
CA VAL A 386 -1.64 -9.29 -4.53
C VAL A 386 -1.92 -9.46 -3.04
N LYS A 387 -1.50 -10.58 -2.42
CA LYS A 387 -1.64 -10.83 -0.97
C LYS A 387 -1.05 -9.71 -0.09
N LYS A 388 -0.15 -8.92 -0.65
CA LYS A 388 0.49 -7.78 0.03
C LYS A 388 -0.49 -6.68 0.44
N THR A 389 -1.54 -6.45 -0.34
CA THR A 389 -2.50 -5.35 -0.11
C THR A 389 -3.96 -5.70 -0.37
N PHE A 390 -4.24 -6.71 -1.20
CA PHE A 390 -5.58 -7.07 -1.58
C PHE A 390 -5.68 -8.60 -1.84
N PRO A 391 -5.58 -9.42 -0.79
CA PRO A 391 -5.50 -10.88 -0.92
C PRO A 391 -6.61 -11.52 -1.75
N ASN A 392 -7.85 -11.03 -1.66
CA ASN A 392 -9.02 -11.55 -2.39
C ASN A 392 -9.32 -10.81 -3.70
N PHE A 393 -8.37 -10.08 -4.28
CA PHE A 393 -8.60 -9.28 -5.50
C PHE A 393 -9.15 -10.13 -6.66
N PHE A 394 -8.51 -11.26 -6.97
CA PHE A 394 -8.96 -12.12 -8.07
C PHE A 394 -10.30 -12.80 -7.79
N GLN A 395 -10.62 -13.05 -6.52
CA GLN A 395 -11.96 -13.51 -6.12
C GLN A 395 -13.02 -12.45 -6.43
N LYS A 396 -12.75 -11.17 -6.11
CA LYS A 396 -13.66 -10.05 -6.44
C LYS A 396 -13.85 -9.89 -7.95
N LEU A 397 -12.82 -10.18 -8.77
CA LEU A 397 -12.99 -10.19 -10.22
C LEU A 397 -13.87 -11.38 -10.66
N ALA A 398 -13.68 -12.58 -10.11
CA ALA A 398 -14.32 -13.80 -10.54
C ALA A 398 -15.71 -14.04 -9.93
N ALA A 399 -15.97 -13.54 -8.72
CA ALA A 399 -17.25 -13.69 -8.03
C ALA A 399 -18.41 -13.11 -8.87
N ALA A 400 -19.57 -13.72 -8.73
CA ALA A 400 -20.76 -13.27 -9.44
C ALA A 400 -21.23 -11.87 -8.97
N PRO A 401 -21.80 -11.05 -9.87
CA PRO A 401 -22.49 -9.82 -9.46
C PRO A 401 -23.61 -10.07 -8.45
N PRO A 402 -23.92 -9.16 -7.52
CA PRO A 402 -23.41 -7.78 -7.44
C PRO A 402 -22.08 -7.65 -6.67
N ASN A 403 -21.56 -8.70 -6.01
CA ASN A 403 -20.40 -8.65 -5.13
C ASN A 403 -19.07 -8.87 -5.84
N GLY A 404 -19.10 -9.14 -7.14
CA GLY A 404 -17.96 -9.34 -8.00
C GLY A 404 -18.30 -8.99 -9.44
N LEU A 405 -17.37 -9.22 -10.37
CA LEU A 405 -17.53 -8.84 -11.77
C LEU A 405 -17.93 -10.01 -12.67
N GLY A 406 -17.90 -11.25 -12.17
CA GLY A 406 -18.18 -12.45 -12.95
C GLY A 406 -17.13 -12.75 -14.03
N ALA A 407 -15.91 -12.22 -13.88
CA ALA A 407 -14.85 -12.43 -14.85
C ALA A 407 -14.38 -13.89 -14.88
N GLU A 408 -14.14 -14.42 -16.07
CA GLU A 408 -13.49 -15.72 -16.19
C GLU A 408 -11.97 -15.56 -16.07
N ILE A 409 -11.39 -16.35 -15.14
CA ILE A 409 -9.95 -16.37 -14.90
C ILE A 409 -9.50 -17.82 -15.02
N TRP A 410 -8.50 -18.08 -15.84
CA TRP A 410 -7.99 -19.42 -16.10
C TRP A 410 -6.54 -19.58 -15.67
N GLU A 411 -6.24 -20.68 -15.02
CA GLU A 411 -4.86 -21.14 -14.84
C GLU A 411 -4.27 -21.55 -16.19
N ILE A 412 -3.03 -21.15 -16.43
CA ILE A 412 -2.29 -21.50 -17.65
C ILE A 412 -1.12 -22.42 -17.29
N LYS A 413 -1.11 -23.63 -17.88
CA LYS A 413 0.00 -24.57 -17.82
C LYS A 413 0.34 -25.02 -19.24
N ASP A 414 1.62 -25.05 -19.57
CA ASP A 414 2.13 -25.43 -20.90
C ASP A 414 1.43 -24.68 -22.04
N GLY A 415 1.10 -23.41 -21.81
CA GLY A 415 0.42 -22.55 -22.79
C GLY A 415 -1.08 -22.80 -22.95
N GLN A 416 -1.68 -23.72 -22.20
CA GLN A 416 -3.09 -24.08 -22.29
C GLN A 416 -3.88 -23.66 -21.03
N ARG A 417 -5.17 -23.37 -21.19
CA ARG A 417 -6.09 -23.17 -20.08
C ARG A 417 -6.39 -24.54 -19.43
N THR A 418 -6.12 -24.67 -18.14
CA THR A 418 -6.25 -25.95 -17.41
C THR A 418 -7.38 -25.91 -16.39
N ARG A 419 -7.47 -24.87 -15.57
CA ARG A 419 -8.47 -24.75 -14.52
C ARG A 419 -9.06 -23.34 -14.49
N LYS A 420 -10.40 -23.25 -14.43
CA LYS A 420 -11.09 -21.97 -14.19
C LYS A 420 -11.07 -21.70 -12.69
N LEU A 421 -10.64 -20.49 -12.29
CA LEU A 421 -10.69 -20.05 -10.91
C LEU A 421 -12.12 -19.69 -10.53
N SER A 422 -12.60 -20.17 -9.37
CA SER A 422 -13.92 -19.83 -8.85
C SER A 422 -13.83 -18.61 -7.94
N GLY A 423 -14.84 -17.73 -8.00
CA GLY A 423 -15.00 -16.62 -7.06
C GLY A 423 -15.25 -17.06 -5.61
N ASP A 424 -15.65 -18.31 -5.40
CA ASP A 424 -15.90 -18.90 -4.08
C ASP A 424 -14.64 -19.54 -3.47
N GLU A 425 -13.55 -19.68 -4.24
CA GLU A 425 -12.30 -20.23 -3.73
C GLU A 425 -11.59 -19.19 -2.85
N HIS A 426 -11.28 -19.56 -1.60
CA HIS A 426 -10.39 -18.77 -0.74
C HIS A 426 -8.94 -18.98 -1.18
N PHE A 427 -8.35 -17.97 -1.82
CA PHE A 427 -6.94 -17.95 -2.22
C PHE A 427 -6.02 -17.34 -1.13
N ALA A 428 -6.51 -17.30 0.10
CA ALA A 428 -5.74 -16.84 1.24
C ALA A 428 -5.06 -18.04 1.92
N ASP A 429 -3.77 -18.19 1.68
CA ASP A 429 -2.80 -18.83 2.58
C ASP A 429 -1.43 -18.20 2.34
#